data_57a535e02eb6d96640c98ae6751ab75e
#
_entry.id   57a535e02eb6d96640c98ae6751ab75e
#
_cell.length_a   1.000
_cell.length_b   1.000
_cell.length_c   1.000
_cell.angle_alpha   90.00
_cell.angle_beta   90.00
_cell.angle_gamma   90.00
#
_symmetry.space_group_name_H-M   'P 1'
#
loop_
_entity.id
_entity.type
_entity.pdbx_description
1 polymer ?
#
loop_
_entity_poly.entity_id
_entity_poly.type
_entity_poly.pdbx_seq_one_letter_code
_entity_poly.pdbx_strand_id
1 'polypeptide(L)'
;MNLLIFGATGDTGRELVKQALAQGHTVTAFSRHADELTADFPTIKTIEGDVTDKATVEKAVQGQDAVLSALGSSSLKRSPALTTGVRNIVEAMEQYNVRRLVYQSSLGVGESRKQVGFLVRYIIIPLVLRNAIADHEDKERIIKQSNLDWVIVRPAGLTNGDHTGEYRSGETIDFGAKIARADVADFMLKQVTDDACLKKTPGVSY
;
A
#
# COMPACT_ATOMS: atom_id res chain seq x y z
N MET A 1 -4.50 0.83 18.16
CA MET A 1 -5.02 -0.21 17.27
C MET A 1 -3.91 -1.22 16.97
N ASN A 2 -4.27 -2.45 16.63
CA ASN A 2 -3.35 -3.46 16.13
C ASN A 2 -3.30 -3.36 14.60
N LEU A 3 -2.18 -2.93 14.05
CA LEU A 3 -2.00 -2.72 12.61
C LEU A 3 -1.06 -3.77 12.02
N LEU A 4 -1.51 -4.46 10.97
CA LEU A 4 -0.67 -5.34 10.19
C LEU A 4 -0.16 -4.60 8.95
N ILE A 5 1.18 -4.61 8.76
CA ILE A 5 1.82 -3.95 7.63
C ILE A 5 2.50 -4.99 6.74
N PHE A 6 1.98 -5.19 5.53
CA PHE A 6 2.63 -5.95 4.47
C PHE A 6 3.60 -5.08 3.68
N GLY A 7 4.76 -5.64 3.32
CA GLY A 7 5.82 -4.88 2.66
C GLY A 7 6.58 -3.94 3.60
N ALA A 8 6.61 -4.26 4.89
CA ALA A 8 7.16 -3.43 5.96
C ALA A 8 8.66 -3.13 5.81
N THR A 9 9.44 -3.98 5.12
CA THR A 9 10.88 -3.77 4.87
C THR A 9 11.18 -2.82 3.71
N GLY A 10 10.18 -2.53 2.86
CA GLY A 10 10.32 -1.53 1.79
C GLY A 10 10.34 -0.09 2.35
N ASP A 11 10.83 0.87 1.55
CA ASP A 11 10.99 2.25 2.01
C ASP A 11 9.68 2.89 2.53
N THR A 12 8.55 2.72 1.83
CA THR A 12 7.25 3.20 2.34
C THR A 12 6.78 2.40 3.55
N GLY A 13 7.04 1.08 3.56
CA GLY A 13 6.70 0.21 4.67
C GLY A 13 7.42 0.58 5.97
N ARG A 14 8.70 0.94 5.88
CA ARG A 14 9.48 1.44 7.03
C ARG A 14 8.91 2.76 7.58
N GLU A 15 8.51 3.67 6.70
CA GLU A 15 7.85 4.91 7.13
C GLU A 15 6.46 4.63 7.76
N LEU A 16 5.70 3.67 7.26
CA LEU A 16 4.45 3.22 7.89
C LEU A 16 4.70 2.66 9.30
N VAL A 17 5.69 1.78 9.47
CA VAL A 17 6.05 1.22 10.78
C VAL A 17 6.44 2.33 11.76
N LYS A 18 7.36 3.20 11.35
CA LYS A 18 7.88 4.32 12.16
C LYS A 18 6.75 5.24 12.63
N GLN A 19 5.89 5.68 11.71
CA GLN A 19 4.83 6.64 12.03
C GLN A 19 3.68 5.98 12.80
N ALA A 20 3.33 4.72 12.52
CA ALA A 20 2.34 3.98 13.28
C ALA A 20 2.74 3.82 14.75
N LEU A 21 4.02 3.49 15.02
CA LEU A 21 4.56 3.42 16.38
C LEU A 21 4.51 4.78 17.07
N ALA A 22 4.90 5.85 16.38
CA ALA A 22 4.88 7.20 16.92
C ALA A 22 3.45 7.67 17.29
N GLN A 23 2.44 7.14 16.58
CA GLN A 23 1.01 7.38 16.87
C GLN A 23 0.45 6.44 17.96
N GLY A 24 1.27 5.58 18.58
CA GLY A 24 0.87 4.67 19.66
C GLY A 24 0.12 3.42 19.19
N HIS A 25 0.23 3.02 17.93
CA HIS A 25 -0.33 1.77 17.44
C HIS A 25 0.57 0.58 17.80
N THR A 26 -0.02 -0.59 17.97
CA THR A 26 0.70 -1.86 18.01
C THR A 26 0.91 -2.33 16.58
N VAL A 27 2.17 -2.53 16.17
CA VAL A 27 2.51 -2.88 14.80
C VAL A 27 2.94 -4.34 14.70
N THR A 28 2.34 -5.07 13.76
CA THR A 28 2.80 -6.36 13.28
C THR A 28 3.33 -6.17 11.85
N ALA A 29 4.61 -6.43 11.63
CA ALA A 29 5.26 -6.34 10.33
C ALA A 29 5.34 -7.72 9.68
N PHE A 30 4.81 -7.85 8.45
CA PHE A 30 4.91 -9.06 7.65
C PHE A 30 5.93 -8.85 6.53
N SER A 31 6.95 -9.69 6.48
CA SER A 31 7.99 -9.63 5.45
C SER A 31 8.71 -10.97 5.33
N ARG A 32 9.35 -11.21 4.17
CA ARG A 32 10.26 -12.34 3.97
C ARG A 32 11.58 -12.24 4.77
N HIS A 33 11.91 -11.05 5.23
CA HIS A 33 13.09 -10.72 6.02
C HIS A 33 12.67 -9.75 7.14
N ALA A 34 11.78 -10.22 8.01
CA ALA A 34 11.16 -9.36 9.02
C ALA A 34 12.13 -9.03 10.18
N ASP A 35 13.17 -9.82 10.37
CA ASP A 35 14.26 -9.60 11.30
C ASP A 35 15.06 -8.32 11.02
N GLU A 36 15.15 -7.90 9.74
CA GLU A 36 15.79 -6.63 9.36
C GLU A 36 15.14 -5.39 9.98
N LEU A 37 13.91 -5.52 10.47
CA LEU A 37 13.17 -4.40 11.09
C LEU A 37 13.40 -4.32 12.59
N THR A 38 13.76 -5.43 13.24
CA THR A 38 13.86 -5.49 14.71
C THR A 38 14.97 -4.63 15.28
N ALA A 39 16.05 -4.41 14.50
CA ALA A 39 17.14 -3.54 14.90
C ALA A 39 16.71 -2.06 14.98
N ASP A 40 15.88 -1.61 14.03
CA ASP A 40 15.40 -0.22 13.97
C ASP A 40 14.14 -0.01 14.83
N PHE A 41 13.31 -1.06 14.97
CA PHE A 41 12.02 -1.02 15.64
C PHE A 41 11.85 -2.18 16.64
N PRO A 42 12.51 -2.14 17.82
CA PRO A 42 12.55 -3.29 18.74
C PRO A 42 11.20 -3.64 19.39
N THR A 43 10.20 -2.76 19.27
CA THR A 43 8.87 -2.94 19.89
C THR A 43 7.83 -3.57 18.97
N ILE A 44 8.14 -3.78 17.69
CA ILE A 44 7.19 -4.39 16.76
C ILE A 44 7.10 -5.91 16.93
N LYS A 45 5.94 -6.44 16.56
CA LYS A 45 5.82 -7.88 16.28
C LYS A 45 6.22 -8.14 14.84
N THR A 46 6.96 -9.22 14.60
CA THR A 46 7.36 -9.63 13.25
C THR A 46 6.76 -10.98 12.90
N ILE A 47 6.31 -11.13 11.68
CA ILE A 47 5.93 -12.42 11.09
C ILE A 47 6.75 -12.56 9.80
N GLU A 48 7.63 -13.54 9.80
CA GLU A 48 8.38 -13.91 8.60
C GLU A 48 7.53 -14.83 7.74
N GLY A 49 7.43 -14.51 6.45
CA GLY A 49 6.65 -15.29 5.50
C GLY A 49 6.60 -14.71 4.10
N ASP A 50 6.16 -15.54 3.16
CA ASP A 50 5.84 -15.11 1.80
C ASP A 50 4.32 -14.89 1.69
N VAL A 51 3.91 -13.81 1.03
CA VAL A 51 2.49 -13.49 0.83
C VAL A 51 1.75 -14.53 -0.03
N THR A 52 2.48 -15.39 -0.73
CA THR A 52 1.90 -16.51 -1.48
C THR A 52 1.53 -17.69 -0.59
N ASP A 53 2.08 -17.75 0.64
CA ASP A 53 1.67 -18.74 1.64
C ASP A 53 0.41 -18.27 2.37
N LYS A 54 -0.72 -18.84 1.96
CA LYS A 54 -2.03 -18.49 2.48
C LYS A 54 -2.13 -18.70 4.00
N ALA A 55 -1.59 -19.80 4.53
CA ALA A 55 -1.70 -20.12 5.95
C ALA A 55 -0.94 -19.10 6.83
N THR A 56 0.24 -18.68 6.38
CA THR A 56 1.02 -17.66 7.09
C THR A 56 0.34 -16.29 7.01
N VAL A 57 -0.28 -15.93 5.87
CA VAL A 57 -1.07 -14.69 5.73
C VAL A 57 -2.29 -14.71 6.64
N GLU A 58 -3.04 -15.80 6.69
CA GLU A 58 -4.20 -15.96 7.58
C GLU A 58 -3.83 -15.78 9.05
N LYS A 59 -2.74 -16.41 9.48
CA LYS A 59 -2.22 -16.25 10.86
C LYS A 59 -1.83 -14.80 11.16
N ALA A 60 -1.29 -14.08 10.19
CA ALA A 60 -0.89 -12.69 10.37
C ALA A 60 -2.09 -11.74 10.51
N VAL A 61 -3.16 -11.98 9.74
CA VAL A 61 -4.35 -11.14 9.73
C VAL A 61 -5.21 -11.32 10.99
N GLN A 62 -5.18 -12.51 11.60
CA GLN A 62 -6.02 -12.82 12.75
C GLN A 62 -5.73 -11.87 13.93
N GLY A 63 -6.80 -11.24 14.45
CA GLY A 63 -6.73 -10.33 15.62
C GLY A 63 -6.19 -8.93 15.32
N GLN A 64 -6.07 -8.55 14.04
CA GLN A 64 -5.72 -7.19 13.66
C GLN A 64 -6.97 -6.30 13.53
N ASP A 65 -6.80 -5.00 13.76
CA ASP A 65 -7.87 -4.01 13.58
C ASP A 65 -7.91 -3.49 12.13
N ALA A 66 -6.73 -3.36 11.50
CA ALA A 66 -6.60 -2.92 10.11
C ALA A 66 -5.34 -3.48 9.46
N VAL A 67 -5.36 -3.53 8.13
CA VAL A 67 -4.23 -3.94 7.29
C VAL A 67 -3.80 -2.79 6.40
N LEU A 68 -2.49 -2.49 6.40
CA LEU A 68 -1.85 -1.59 5.45
C LEU A 68 -0.92 -2.41 4.55
N SER A 69 -0.97 -2.16 3.26
CA SER A 69 -0.13 -2.87 2.30
C SER A 69 0.66 -1.91 1.44
N ALA A 70 1.98 -1.91 1.63
CA ALA A 70 2.96 -1.25 0.77
C ALA A 70 3.72 -2.29 -0.08
N LEU A 71 3.06 -3.40 -0.43
CA LEU A 71 3.63 -4.44 -1.28
C LEU A 71 3.90 -3.90 -2.68
N GLY A 72 5.15 -3.93 -3.08
CA GLY A 72 5.60 -3.50 -4.39
C GLY A 72 6.71 -4.39 -4.93
N SER A 73 7.06 -4.18 -6.20
CA SER A 73 8.21 -4.80 -6.84
C SER A 73 9.11 -3.70 -7.40
N SER A 74 10.42 -3.85 -7.22
CA SER A 74 11.41 -3.05 -7.93
C SER A 74 11.51 -3.41 -9.42
N SER A 75 10.91 -4.53 -9.81
CA SER A 75 10.89 -5.00 -11.20
C SER A 75 9.74 -4.38 -11.97
N LEU A 76 10.00 -3.96 -13.21
CA LEU A 76 8.97 -3.54 -14.17
C LEU A 76 8.24 -4.71 -14.82
N LYS A 77 8.61 -5.95 -14.49
CA LYS A 77 7.92 -7.16 -14.96
C LYS A 77 6.67 -7.41 -14.12
N ARG A 78 5.71 -8.13 -14.69
CA ARG A 78 4.57 -8.65 -13.92
C ARG A 78 5.03 -9.53 -12.78
N SER A 79 4.35 -9.42 -11.65
CA SER A 79 4.60 -10.22 -10.45
C SER A 79 3.34 -11.01 -10.05
N PRO A 80 3.10 -12.18 -10.67
CA PRO A 80 1.95 -13.02 -10.29
C PRO A 80 1.94 -13.40 -8.81
N ALA A 81 3.11 -13.51 -8.20
CA ALA A 81 3.26 -13.77 -6.76
C ALA A 81 2.63 -12.66 -5.92
N LEU A 82 2.84 -11.38 -6.27
CA LEU A 82 2.21 -10.27 -5.55
C LEU A 82 0.69 -10.21 -5.77
N THR A 83 0.21 -10.57 -6.95
CA THR A 83 -1.23 -10.66 -7.23
C THR A 83 -1.87 -11.79 -6.41
N THR A 84 -1.21 -12.96 -6.31
CA THR A 84 -1.62 -14.03 -5.41
C THR A 84 -1.60 -13.58 -3.95
N GLY A 85 -0.55 -12.87 -3.53
CA GLY A 85 -0.43 -12.32 -2.19
C GLY A 85 -1.58 -11.38 -1.82
N VAL A 86 -1.94 -10.45 -2.72
CA VAL A 86 -3.09 -9.56 -2.48
C VAL A 86 -4.41 -10.34 -2.37
N ARG A 87 -4.59 -11.39 -3.17
CA ARG A 87 -5.75 -12.29 -3.05
C ARG A 87 -5.79 -12.97 -1.69
N ASN A 88 -4.67 -13.54 -1.24
CA ASN A 88 -4.58 -14.20 0.06
C ASN A 88 -4.88 -13.23 1.20
N ILE A 89 -4.39 -11.97 1.12
CA ILE A 89 -4.67 -10.93 2.11
C ILE A 89 -6.16 -10.62 2.16
N VAL A 90 -6.80 -10.40 1.01
CA VAL A 90 -8.24 -10.08 0.93
C VAL A 90 -9.07 -11.23 1.50
N GLU A 91 -8.81 -12.48 1.07
CA GLU A 91 -9.52 -13.66 1.55
C GLU A 91 -9.36 -13.85 3.06
N ALA A 92 -8.13 -13.70 3.59
CA ALA A 92 -7.87 -13.80 5.02
C ALA A 92 -8.61 -12.68 5.80
N MET A 93 -8.60 -11.45 5.32
CA MET A 93 -9.32 -10.35 5.96
C MET A 93 -10.83 -10.60 6.01
N GLU A 94 -11.43 -11.09 4.92
CA GLU A 94 -12.85 -11.45 4.89
C GLU A 94 -13.16 -12.63 5.86
N GLN A 95 -12.31 -13.65 5.88
CA GLN A 95 -12.45 -14.82 6.75
C GLN A 95 -12.40 -14.45 8.24
N TYR A 96 -11.48 -13.58 8.64
CA TYR A 96 -11.29 -13.18 10.04
C TYR A 96 -12.01 -11.88 10.42
N ASN A 97 -12.87 -11.35 9.53
CA ASN A 97 -13.67 -10.14 9.74
C ASN A 97 -12.82 -8.89 10.05
N VAL A 98 -11.61 -8.81 9.49
CA VAL A 98 -10.77 -7.61 9.50
C VAL A 98 -11.14 -6.77 8.28
N ARG A 99 -11.80 -5.64 8.48
CA ARG A 99 -12.48 -4.95 7.37
C ARG A 99 -11.64 -3.86 6.72
N ARG A 100 -10.86 -3.10 7.48
CA ARG A 100 -10.12 -1.92 6.97
C ARG A 100 -8.85 -2.34 6.24
N LEU A 101 -8.81 -2.06 4.93
CA LEU A 101 -7.63 -2.25 4.07
C LEU A 101 -7.18 -0.93 3.47
N VAL A 102 -5.95 -0.52 3.72
CA VAL A 102 -5.31 0.62 3.04
C VAL A 102 -4.19 0.08 2.15
N TYR A 103 -4.35 0.19 0.85
CA TYR A 103 -3.46 -0.40 -0.14
C TYR A 103 -2.74 0.66 -0.96
N GLN A 104 -1.42 0.60 -1.05
CA GLN A 104 -0.62 1.45 -1.93
C GLN A 104 -0.58 0.89 -3.34
N SER A 105 -1.11 1.65 -4.30
CA SER A 105 -1.01 1.43 -5.74
C SER A 105 -0.06 2.45 -6.38
N SER A 106 -0.39 2.97 -7.54
CA SER A 106 0.39 3.99 -8.24
C SER A 106 -0.51 4.91 -9.05
N LEU A 107 -0.15 6.17 -9.14
CA LEU A 107 -0.77 7.10 -10.11
C LEU A 107 -0.49 6.61 -11.54
N GLY A 108 -1.50 6.74 -12.42
CA GLY A 108 -1.46 6.20 -13.78
C GLY A 108 -2.13 4.84 -13.94
N VAL A 109 -2.60 4.23 -12.85
CA VAL A 109 -3.41 3.00 -12.87
C VAL A 109 -4.88 3.33 -13.14
N GLY A 110 -5.53 2.53 -13.99
CA GLY A 110 -6.95 2.70 -14.30
C GLY A 110 -7.30 4.09 -14.83
N GLU A 111 -8.35 4.68 -14.25
CA GLU A 111 -8.86 6.01 -14.65
C GLU A 111 -7.86 7.15 -14.39
N SER A 112 -6.97 7.04 -13.39
CA SER A 112 -5.95 8.05 -13.11
C SER A 112 -4.90 8.19 -14.22
N ARG A 113 -4.87 7.26 -15.18
CA ARG A 113 -4.05 7.37 -16.39
C ARG A 113 -4.35 8.63 -17.20
N LYS A 114 -5.58 9.16 -17.09
CA LYS A 114 -5.97 10.40 -17.76
C LYS A 114 -5.40 11.66 -17.10
N GLN A 115 -4.94 11.54 -15.88
CA GLN A 115 -4.47 12.63 -15.02
C GLN A 115 -2.95 12.82 -15.03
N VAL A 116 -2.21 11.85 -15.57
CA VAL A 116 -0.76 12.00 -15.74
C VAL A 116 -0.44 12.76 -17.02
N GLY A 117 0.69 13.48 -17.03
CA GLY A 117 1.13 14.29 -18.17
C GLY A 117 1.22 13.50 -19.48
N PHE A 118 1.09 14.22 -20.62
CA PHE A 118 1.05 13.63 -21.96
C PHE A 118 2.22 12.66 -22.23
N LEU A 119 3.45 13.03 -21.91
CA LEU A 119 4.62 12.18 -22.10
C LEU A 119 4.54 10.88 -21.31
N VAL A 120 4.12 10.96 -20.05
CA VAL A 120 3.95 9.78 -19.19
C VAL A 120 2.86 8.87 -19.74
N ARG A 121 1.71 9.45 -20.11
CA ARG A 121 0.53 8.71 -20.59
C ARG A 121 0.76 7.97 -21.90
N TYR A 122 1.39 8.63 -22.87
CA TYR A 122 1.47 8.12 -24.25
C TYR A 122 2.80 7.48 -24.61
N ILE A 123 3.86 7.73 -23.83
CA ILE A 123 5.20 7.21 -24.09
C ILE A 123 5.69 6.31 -22.94
N ILE A 124 5.78 6.84 -21.71
CA ILE A 124 6.41 6.11 -20.61
C ILE A 124 5.56 4.91 -20.19
N ILE A 125 4.26 5.09 -19.95
CA ILE A 125 3.36 3.99 -19.55
C ILE A 125 3.35 2.87 -20.60
N PRO A 126 3.09 3.12 -21.91
CA PRO A 126 2.99 2.05 -22.89
C PRO A 126 4.32 1.33 -23.16
N LEU A 127 5.43 2.03 -23.13
CA LEU A 127 6.74 1.48 -23.50
C LEU A 127 7.52 0.91 -22.31
N VAL A 128 7.42 1.53 -21.13
CA VAL A 128 8.24 1.20 -19.97
C VAL A 128 7.42 0.59 -18.84
N LEU A 129 6.27 1.18 -18.49
CA LEU A 129 5.50 0.82 -17.29
C LEU A 129 4.32 -0.10 -17.57
N ARG A 130 4.11 -0.56 -18.81
CA ARG A 130 2.95 -1.35 -19.22
C ARG A 130 2.67 -2.54 -18.29
N ASN A 131 3.71 -3.33 -17.99
CA ASN A 131 3.57 -4.51 -17.17
C ASN A 131 3.32 -4.17 -15.69
N ALA A 132 4.00 -3.15 -15.17
CA ALA A 132 3.81 -2.68 -13.80
C ALA A 132 2.41 -2.11 -13.59
N ILE A 133 1.90 -1.32 -14.54
CA ILE A 133 0.53 -0.77 -14.48
C ILE A 133 -0.51 -1.90 -14.54
N ALA A 134 -0.35 -2.86 -15.48
CA ALA A 134 -1.27 -3.99 -15.58
C ALA A 134 -1.27 -4.87 -14.31
N ASP A 135 -0.11 -5.03 -13.67
CA ASP A 135 0.03 -5.75 -12.41
C ASP A 135 -0.72 -5.02 -11.25
N HIS A 136 -0.65 -3.68 -11.22
CA HIS A 136 -1.44 -2.89 -10.28
C HIS A 136 -2.94 -2.96 -10.57
N GLU A 137 -3.36 -2.92 -11.84
CA GLU A 137 -4.77 -3.05 -12.24
C GLU A 137 -5.38 -4.38 -11.79
N ASP A 138 -4.63 -5.49 -11.92
CA ASP A 138 -5.07 -6.81 -11.48
C ASP A 138 -5.26 -6.85 -9.94
N LYS A 139 -4.33 -6.27 -9.18
CA LYS A 139 -4.42 -6.20 -7.71
C LYS A 139 -5.56 -5.28 -7.24
N GLU A 140 -5.72 -4.10 -7.86
CA GLU A 140 -6.84 -3.20 -7.55
C GLU A 140 -8.20 -3.85 -7.85
N ARG A 141 -8.28 -4.64 -8.93
CA ARG A 141 -9.52 -5.37 -9.27
C ARG A 141 -9.92 -6.35 -8.18
N ILE A 142 -8.96 -7.12 -7.64
CA ILE A 142 -9.21 -8.05 -6.52
C ILE A 142 -9.75 -7.29 -5.31
N ILE A 143 -9.10 -6.18 -4.93
CA ILE A 143 -9.50 -5.37 -3.77
C ILE A 143 -10.89 -4.76 -4.00
N LYS A 144 -11.14 -4.17 -5.17
CA LYS A 144 -12.42 -3.53 -5.51
C LYS A 144 -13.61 -4.49 -5.54
N GLN A 145 -13.36 -5.77 -5.82
CA GLN A 145 -14.38 -6.83 -5.82
C GLN A 145 -14.69 -7.39 -4.43
N SER A 146 -13.88 -7.07 -3.42
CA SER A 146 -14.07 -7.52 -2.05
C SER A 146 -15.15 -6.74 -1.29
N ASN A 147 -15.61 -7.32 -0.18
CA ASN A 147 -16.52 -6.66 0.76
C ASN A 147 -15.79 -5.80 1.81
N LEU A 148 -14.48 -5.59 1.67
CA LEU A 148 -13.69 -4.83 2.62
C LEU A 148 -13.98 -3.33 2.57
N ASP A 149 -13.67 -2.65 3.65
CA ASP A 149 -13.66 -1.19 3.76
C ASP A 149 -12.29 -0.69 3.28
N TRP A 150 -12.07 -0.76 1.96
CA TRP A 150 -10.79 -0.50 1.36
C TRP A 150 -10.59 0.96 0.95
N VAL A 151 -9.32 1.41 1.00
CA VAL A 151 -8.81 2.63 0.36
C VAL A 151 -7.60 2.26 -0.48
N ILE A 152 -7.60 2.60 -1.76
CA ILE A 152 -6.47 2.37 -2.67
C ILE A 152 -5.77 3.70 -2.91
N VAL A 153 -4.62 3.90 -2.30
CA VAL A 153 -3.82 5.12 -2.42
C VAL A 153 -2.95 5.05 -3.66
N ARG A 154 -3.02 6.06 -4.52
CA ARG A 154 -2.25 6.17 -5.77
C ARG A 154 -1.25 7.32 -5.69
N PRO A 155 -0.05 7.10 -5.14
CA PRO A 155 0.96 8.14 -5.06
C PRO A 155 1.54 8.49 -6.44
N ALA A 156 1.95 9.74 -6.59
CA ALA A 156 2.83 10.20 -7.68
C ALA A 156 4.23 9.59 -7.56
N GLY A 157 5.20 10.05 -8.34
CA GLY A 157 6.58 9.56 -8.31
C GLY A 157 7.19 9.63 -6.90
N LEU A 158 7.54 8.47 -6.34
CA LEU A 158 8.02 8.35 -4.96
C LEU A 158 9.44 8.88 -4.79
N THR A 159 9.67 9.64 -3.73
CA THR A 159 10.99 10.12 -3.29
C THR A 159 11.26 9.77 -1.83
N ASN A 160 12.53 9.89 -1.40
CA ASN A 160 12.95 9.67 -0.02
C ASN A 160 13.12 11.01 0.73
N GLY A 161 12.23 11.97 0.48
CA GLY A 161 12.19 13.24 1.23
C GLY A 161 11.63 13.05 2.63
N ASP A 162 11.80 14.09 3.45
CA ASP A 162 11.27 14.14 4.81
C ASP A 162 9.74 14.19 4.83
N HIS A 163 9.15 13.83 5.97
CA HIS A 163 7.74 14.00 6.25
C HIS A 163 7.41 15.49 6.36
N THR A 164 6.52 15.97 5.51
CA THR A 164 6.08 17.39 5.51
C THR A 164 4.67 17.56 6.07
N GLY A 165 3.80 16.58 5.88
CA GLY A 165 2.36 16.67 6.17
C GLY A 165 1.60 17.59 5.21
N GLU A 166 2.29 18.21 4.25
CA GLU A 166 1.74 19.16 3.27
C GLU A 166 1.69 18.53 1.88
N TYR A 167 0.57 17.93 1.54
CA TYR A 167 0.33 17.29 0.25
C TYR A 167 -1.14 17.44 -0.16
N ARG A 168 -1.40 17.25 -1.45
CA ARG A 168 -2.76 17.22 -2.02
C ARG A 168 -3.21 15.78 -2.20
N SER A 169 -4.50 15.53 -1.94
CA SER A 169 -5.10 14.21 -2.16
C SER A 169 -6.51 14.33 -2.76
N GLY A 170 -6.88 13.38 -3.59
CA GLY A 170 -8.21 13.32 -4.20
C GLY A 170 -8.25 12.41 -5.41
N GLU A 171 -9.45 12.21 -5.99
CA GLU A 171 -9.60 11.38 -7.19
C GLU A 171 -9.40 12.16 -8.49
N THR A 172 -9.64 13.47 -8.46
CA THR A 172 -9.62 14.36 -9.65
C THR A 172 -8.98 15.70 -9.31
N ILE A 173 -7.72 15.68 -8.87
CA ILE A 173 -6.95 16.89 -8.60
C ILE A 173 -5.86 17.06 -9.65
N ASP A 174 -5.27 18.25 -9.71
CA ASP A 174 -4.04 18.49 -10.47
C ASP A 174 -2.87 17.88 -9.69
N PHE A 175 -2.39 16.72 -10.18
CA PHE A 175 -1.33 15.98 -9.51
C PHE A 175 0.04 16.54 -9.86
N GLY A 176 0.83 16.81 -8.82
CA GLY A 176 2.25 17.02 -8.96
C GLY A 176 2.99 15.75 -9.38
N ALA A 177 4.24 15.90 -9.78
CA ALA A 177 5.04 14.79 -10.30
C ALA A 177 5.60 13.86 -9.21
N LYS A 178 5.68 14.32 -7.95
CA LYS A 178 6.41 13.64 -6.88
C LYS A 178 5.69 13.72 -5.55
N ILE A 179 6.06 12.79 -4.66
CA ILE A 179 5.70 12.81 -3.23
C ILE A 179 6.74 12.02 -2.43
N ALA A 180 7.01 12.43 -1.19
CA ALA A 180 7.84 11.68 -0.27
C ALA A 180 7.10 10.42 0.22
N ARG A 181 7.82 9.31 0.37
CA ARG A 181 7.28 8.09 0.96
C ARG A 181 6.77 8.30 2.37
N ALA A 182 7.40 9.20 3.11
CA ALA A 182 6.96 9.60 4.46
C ALA A 182 5.57 10.25 4.44
N ASP A 183 5.26 11.09 3.44
CA ASP A 183 3.94 11.70 3.29
C ASP A 183 2.89 10.71 2.74
N VAL A 184 3.31 9.73 1.92
CA VAL A 184 2.43 8.62 1.53
C VAL A 184 2.05 7.78 2.74
N ALA A 185 3.00 7.48 3.62
CA ALA A 185 2.76 6.74 4.85
C ALA A 185 1.81 7.49 5.80
N ASP A 186 2.01 8.79 5.97
CA ASP A 186 1.12 9.67 6.74
C ASP A 186 -0.32 9.63 6.19
N PHE A 187 -0.48 9.82 4.88
CA PHE A 187 -1.79 9.74 4.25
C PHE A 187 -2.43 8.36 4.45
N MET A 188 -1.68 7.27 4.26
CA MET A 188 -2.19 5.91 4.45
C MET A 188 -2.63 5.65 5.89
N LEU A 189 -1.88 6.12 6.88
CA LEU A 189 -2.25 5.97 8.30
C LEU A 189 -3.51 6.75 8.66
N LYS A 190 -3.69 7.96 8.13
CA LYS A 190 -4.94 8.71 8.30
C LYS A 190 -6.16 7.94 7.80
N GLN A 191 -6.00 7.14 6.72
CA GLN A 191 -7.09 6.33 6.17
C GLN A 191 -7.46 5.12 7.04
N VAL A 192 -6.73 4.81 8.10
CA VAL A 192 -7.10 3.72 9.02
C VAL A 192 -8.40 4.00 9.75
N THR A 193 -8.65 5.27 10.09
CA THR A 193 -9.84 5.71 10.85
C THR A 193 -10.72 6.71 10.11
N ASP A 194 -10.23 7.32 9.02
CA ASP A 194 -10.99 8.28 8.22
C ASP A 194 -11.82 7.55 7.15
N ASP A 195 -13.12 7.79 7.14
CA ASP A 195 -14.06 7.18 6.19
C ASP A 195 -14.28 8.01 4.91
N ALA A 196 -13.69 9.19 4.81
CA ALA A 196 -13.88 10.08 3.66
C ALA A 196 -13.45 9.47 2.33
N CYS A 197 -12.46 8.56 2.36
CA CYS A 197 -11.93 7.87 1.19
C CYS A 197 -12.35 6.39 1.09
N LEU A 198 -13.36 5.94 1.85
CA LEU A 198 -13.84 4.57 1.75
C LEU A 198 -14.30 4.23 0.33
N LYS A 199 -13.81 3.09 -0.18
CA LYS A 199 -14.08 2.57 -1.54
C LYS A 199 -13.71 3.56 -2.65
N LYS A 200 -12.68 4.40 -2.38
CA LYS A 200 -12.12 5.35 -3.34
C LYS A 200 -10.65 5.06 -3.64
N THR A 201 -10.18 5.71 -4.71
CA THR A 201 -8.80 5.55 -5.20
C THR A 201 -8.07 6.90 -5.25
N PRO A 202 -7.91 7.59 -4.08
CA PRO A 202 -7.29 8.90 -4.06
C PRO A 202 -5.85 8.86 -4.58
N GLY A 203 -5.54 9.81 -5.47
CA GLY A 203 -4.16 10.14 -5.78
C GLY A 203 -3.57 11.02 -4.69
N VAL A 204 -2.24 10.97 -4.52
CA VAL A 204 -1.51 11.79 -3.54
C VAL A 204 -0.24 12.36 -4.17
N SER A 205 -0.05 13.68 -4.06
CA SER A 205 1.12 14.40 -4.61
C SER A 205 1.36 15.74 -3.92
N TYR A 206 2.49 16.35 -4.16
CA TYR A 206 2.72 17.75 -3.84
C TYR A 206 2.02 18.70 -4.81
#